data_7563ee24405b4ecb51f5996170333773
#
_entry.id   7563ee24405b4ecb51f5996170333773
#
_cell.length_a   1.000
_cell.length_b   1.000
_cell.length_c   1.000
_cell.angle_alpha   90.00
_cell.angle_beta   90.00
_cell.angle_gamma   90.00
#
_symmetry.space_group_name_H-M   'P 1'
#
loop_
_entity.id
_entity.type
_entity.pdbx_description
1 polymer ?
#
loop_
_entity_poly.entity_id
_entity_poly.type
_entity_poly.pdbx_seq_one_letter_code
_entity_poly.pdbx_strand_id
1 'polypeptide(L)'
;MKKIRIDGNSMNLRDFILVARNGAPVELKDDARTKIKSSRDLVDCFVEEERVVYGITTGFGKFSDVVISCEETVALQRNLIISHACGVGEPLPEEAVRGIMLLRANALSKGLSGIRLSVVETLIEMLNKGVHPIIPEKGSLGASGDLAPLAHMVLVMIGEGEAYFKGARMSGQEAMKIAGIPTVTLVAKEGLALINGTQVMTSIGALAVYDAINLSKTADIAAALTIEALNGITDAMDPRVHQARGHIGQMDSASNILRLLKGSTMTTKQGEKRVQDPYSLRCTPQIHGATKDALVFIKEKVEIEMNAATDNPIIFPEEEDVISGGNFHGQPIALQMDFLGIAIAEIANISERRLERLVNPSLSNGLPAFLTCKGGVNSGFMIVQYSAASLVSENKVLAHPASVDSIPSSANQEDHVSMGTIAARKAMEIFKNSRKVVSMELLAACQAIDLRGKTLMGEGTEIAYQILREEIAQLNEDRIMYLDINKSEEVVKSNKLVDKIETVIGELE
;
A
#
# COMPACT_ATOMS: atom_id res chain seq x y z
N MET A 1 22.79 6.93 3.62
CA MET A 1 21.37 6.84 3.98
C MET A 1 21.24 6.64 5.48
N LYS A 2 20.25 7.25 6.16
CA LYS A 2 19.99 7.04 7.60
C LYS A 2 19.58 5.58 7.81
N LYS A 3 20.19 4.91 8.82
CA LYS A 3 19.76 3.57 9.23
C LYS A 3 18.44 3.64 10.00
N ILE A 4 17.56 2.69 9.74
CA ILE A 4 16.30 2.52 10.47
C ILE A 4 16.53 1.52 11.60
N ARG A 5 16.29 1.95 12.85
CA ARG A 5 16.51 1.15 14.06
C ARG A 5 15.18 0.57 14.53
N ILE A 6 15.03 -0.76 14.50
CA ILE A 6 13.80 -1.46 14.84
C ILE A 6 13.82 -2.00 16.28
N ASP A 7 12.66 -1.96 16.94
CA ASP A 7 12.44 -2.40 18.32
C ASP A 7 11.06 -3.08 18.54
N GLY A 8 10.30 -3.24 17.44
CA GLY A 8 8.94 -3.77 17.49
C GLY A 8 7.84 -2.77 17.86
N ASN A 9 8.18 -1.49 18.17
CA ASN A 9 7.21 -0.54 18.72
C ASN A 9 7.19 0.83 18.04
N SER A 10 8.23 1.19 17.29
CA SER A 10 8.41 2.57 16.81
C SER A 10 8.38 2.74 15.30
N MET A 11 7.99 1.69 14.56
CA MET A 11 7.85 1.73 13.10
C MET A 11 6.68 2.63 12.69
N ASN A 12 6.92 3.57 11.78
CA ASN A 12 5.89 4.37 11.14
C ASN A 12 5.92 4.17 9.62
N LEU A 13 4.89 4.65 8.94
CA LEU A 13 4.73 4.45 7.50
C LEU A 13 5.90 5.03 6.69
N ARG A 14 6.44 6.19 7.11
CA ARG A 14 7.59 6.83 6.44
C ARG A 14 8.87 5.98 6.54
N ASP A 15 9.19 5.49 7.74
CA ASP A 15 10.37 4.64 7.94
C ASP A 15 10.23 3.31 7.20
N PHE A 16 9.01 2.75 7.16
CA PHE A 16 8.69 1.58 6.34
C PHE A 16 9.02 1.82 4.86
N ILE A 17 8.56 2.92 4.27
CA ILE A 17 8.83 3.27 2.86
C ILE A 17 10.32 3.49 2.60
N LEU A 18 11.04 4.13 3.51
CA LEU A 18 12.50 4.30 3.37
C LEU A 18 13.23 2.96 3.23
N VAL A 19 12.79 1.92 3.93
CA VAL A 19 13.39 0.59 3.80
C VAL A 19 12.86 -0.15 2.57
N ALA A 20 11.55 -0.17 2.37
CA ALA A 20 10.91 -0.96 1.34
C ALA A 20 11.28 -0.46 -0.08
N ARG A 21 11.25 0.86 -0.32
CA ARG A 21 11.51 1.47 -1.63
C ARG A 21 12.89 2.06 -1.81
N ASN A 22 13.40 2.74 -0.78
CA ASN A 22 14.65 3.48 -0.91
C ASN A 22 15.87 2.68 -0.44
N GLY A 23 15.69 1.44 0.05
CA GLY A 23 16.78 0.57 0.44
C GLY A 23 17.54 1.03 1.68
N ALA A 24 16.91 1.82 2.58
CA ALA A 24 17.54 2.22 3.83
C ALA A 24 17.94 0.99 4.65
N PRO A 25 19.16 0.95 5.20
CA PRO A 25 19.62 -0.19 5.99
C PRO A 25 18.90 -0.26 7.34
N VAL A 26 18.72 -1.48 7.84
CA VAL A 26 18.01 -1.81 9.08
C VAL A 26 18.98 -2.33 10.12
N GLU A 27 18.79 -1.96 11.39
CA GLU A 27 19.50 -2.54 12.53
C GLU A 27 18.59 -2.71 13.74
N LEU A 28 18.85 -3.73 14.57
CA LEU A 28 18.17 -3.93 15.85
C LEU A 28 18.67 -2.91 16.89
N LYS A 29 17.76 -2.38 17.72
CA LYS A 29 18.14 -1.68 18.95
C LYS A 29 18.68 -2.66 19.98
N ASP A 30 19.53 -2.18 20.89
CA ASP A 30 20.19 -3.03 21.89
C ASP A 30 19.20 -3.66 22.89
N ASP A 31 18.15 -2.92 23.27
CA ASP A 31 17.07 -3.43 24.11
C ASP A 31 16.27 -4.56 23.44
N ALA A 32 16.04 -4.46 22.12
CA ALA A 32 15.39 -5.53 21.35
C ALA A 32 16.25 -6.80 21.33
N ARG A 33 17.57 -6.67 21.21
CA ARG A 33 18.51 -7.81 21.30
C ARG A 33 18.39 -8.55 22.63
N THR A 34 18.28 -7.79 23.72
CA THR A 34 18.13 -8.35 25.06
C THR A 34 16.79 -9.09 25.21
N LYS A 35 15.69 -8.47 24.75
CA LYS A 35 14.35 -9.09 24.81
C LYS A 35 14.27 -10.37 23.99
N ILE A 36 14.84 -10.39 22.77
CA ILE A 36 14.88 -11.59 21.93
C ILE A 36 15.61 -12.74 22.65
N LYS A 37 16.77 -12.45 23.27
CA LYS A 37 17.54 -13.46 24.02
C LYS A 37 16.74 -13.99 25.21
N SER A 38 16.18 -13.12 26.04
CA SER A 38 15.38 -13.52 27.21
C SER A 38 14.21 -14.42 26.83
N SER A 39 13.49 -14.08 25.73
CA SER A 39 12.39 -14.92 25.22
C SER A 39 12.89 -16.27 24.69
N ARG A 40 14.09 -16.32 24.08
CA ARG A 40 14.68 -17.56 23.61
C ARG A 40 15.11 -18.45 24.77
N ASP A 41 15.76 -17.89 25.76
CA ASP A 41 16.24 -18.61 26.95
C ASP A 41 15.07 -19.35 27.63
N LEU A 42 13.88 -18.72 27.72
CA LEU A 42 12.69 -19.36 28.26
C LEU A 42 12.18 -20.53 27.41
N VAL A 43 12.22 -20.40 26.08
CA VAL A 43 11.86 -21.54 25.18
C VAL A 43 12.82 -22.69 25.34
N ASP A 44 14.12 -22.42 25.49
CA ASP A 44 15.14 -23.46 25.73
C ASP A 44 14.89 -24.19 27.04
N CYS A 45 14.50 -23.47 28.12
CA CYS A 45 14.06 -24.08 29.39
C CYS A 45 12.86 -25.02 29.18
N PHE A 46 11.82 -24.58 28.45
CA PHE A 46 10.65 -25.43 28.19
C PHE A 46 10.99 -26.72 27.44
N VAL A 47 11.95 -26.66 26.53
CA VAL A 47 12.45 -27.82 25.79
C VAL A 47 13.26 -28.76 26.69
N GLU A 48 14.14 -28.23 27.56
CA GLU A 48 14.94 -28.98 28.52
C GLU A 48 14.08 -29.67 29.60
N GLU A 49 13.02 -29.01 30.04
CA GLU A 49 12.06 -29.54 31.00
C GLU A 49 11.03 -30.51 30.38
N GLU A 50 11.08 -30.74 29.06
CA GLU A 50 10.08 -31.51 28.31
C GLU A 50 8.64 -31.03 28.54
N ARG A 51 8.46 -29.74 28.83
CA ARG A 51 7.15 -29.14 29.07
C ARG A 51 6.31 -29.18 27.79
N VAL A 52 5.09 -29.70 27.85
CA VAL A 52 4.18 -29.74 26.70
C VAL A 52 3.64 -28.34 26.40
N VAL A 53 4.12 -27.73 25.31
CA VAL A 53 3.74 -26.39 24.88
C VAL A 53 3.45 -26.39 23.39
N TYR A 54 2.27 -25.85 23.02
CA TYR A 54 1.86 -25.73 21.63
C TYR A 54 2.94 -25.06 20.76
N GLY A 55 3.28 -25.70 19.65
CA GLY A 55 4.22 -25.15 18.66
C GLY A 55 5.66 -25.05 19.10
N ILE A 56 6.02 -25.53 20.30
CA ILE A 56 7.37 -25.65 20.83
C ILE A 56 7.77 -27.13 20.91
N THR A 57 7.01 -27.91 21.67
CA THR A 57 7.20 -29.34 21.89
C THR A 57 6.04 -30.20 21.37
N THR A 58 5.10 -29.60 20.60
CA THR A 58 4.00 -30.30 19.94
C THR A 58 3.99 -30.01 18.45
N GLY A 59 3.18 -30.77 17.70
CA GLY A 59 2.85 -30.45 16.31
C GLY A 59 1.98 -29.19 16.19
N PHE A 60 1.51 -28.89 14.96
CA PHE A 60 0.79 -27.66 14.62
C PHE A 60 -0.64 -27.93 14.17
N GLY A 61 -1.53 -26.93 14.31
CA GLY A 61 -2.91 -26.98 13.87
C GLY A 61 -3.63 -28.19 14.46
N LYS A 62 -4.17 -29.09 13.64
CA LYS A 62 -4.84 -30.32 14.08
C LYS A 62 -3.94 -31.29 14.87
N PHE A 63 -2.64 -31.19 14.74
CA PHE A 63 -1.64 -32.00 15.45
C PHE A 63 -1.15 -31.36 16.76
N SER A 64 -1.83 -30.37 17.28
CA SER A 64 -1.47 -29.65 18.52
C SER A 64 -1.31 -30.54 19.75
N ASP A 65 -2.00 -31.70 19.78
CA ASP A 65 -1.95 -32.67 20.88
C ASP A 65 -0.88 -33.77 20.70
N VAL A 66 -0.11 -33.71 19.60
CA VAL A 66 0.96 -34.68 19.32
C VAL A 66 2.28 -34.15 19.84
N VAL A 67 2.83 -34.78 20.89
CA VAL A 67 4.13 -34.43 21.45
C VAL A 67 5.25 -34.88 20.52
N ILE A 68 6.24 -34.01 20.30
CA ILE A 68 7.37 -34.22 19.40
C ILE A 68 8.64 -34.37 20.24
N SER A 69 9.46 -35.41 19.93
CA SER A 69 10.73 -35.60 20.61
C SER A 69 11.78 -34.52 20.26
N CYS A 70 12.74 -34.28 21.15
CA CYS A 70 13.82 -33.32 20.88
C CYS A 70 14.59 -33.66 19.60
N GLU A 71 14.76 -34.98 19.30
CA GLU A 71 15.47 -35.47 18.12
C GLU A 71 14.71 -35.13 16.81
N GLU A 72 13.38 -35.09 16.83
CA GLU A 72 12.54 -34.82 15.68
C GLU A 72 12.27 -33.31 15.46
N THR A 73 12.57 -32.47 16.46
CA THR A 73 12.24 -31.06 16.44
C THR A 73 12.84 -30.31 15.22
N VAL A 74 14.09 -30.55 14.86
CA VAL A 74 14.75 -29.90 13.71
C VAL A 74 14.08 -30.33 12.40
N ALA A 75 13.75 -31.62 12.27
CA ALA A 75 13.01 -32.13 11.10
C ALA A 75 11.61 -31.52 11.01
N LEU A 76 10.91 -31.38 12.14
CA LEU A 76 9.60 -30.75 12.22
C LEU A 76 9.65 -29.30 11.73
N GLN A 77 10.60 -28.48 12.21
CA GLN A 77 10.70 -27.07 11.79
C GLN A 77 10.97 -26.94 10.28
N ARG A 78 11.88 -27.75 9.73
CA ARG A 78 12.15 -27.79 8.29
C ARG A 78 10.93 -28.23 7.50
N ASN A 79 10.27 -29.31 7.91
CA ASN A 79 9.09 -29.86 7.22
C ASN A 79 7.92 -28.89 7.26
N LEU A 80 7.72 -28.12 8.35
CA LEU A 80 6.75 -27.05 8.44
C LEU A 80 6.97 -26.06 7.29
N ILE A 81 8.17 -25.53 7.13
CA ILE A 81 8.47 -24.53 6.08
C ILE A 81 8.22 -25.10 4.68
N ILE A 82 8.73 -26.31 4.39
CA ILE A 82 8.61 -26.93 3.06
C ILE A 82 7.14 -27.21 2.71
N SER A 83 6.38 -27.76 3.65
CA SER A 83 4.96 -28.11 3.41
C SER A 83 4.05 -26.89 3.29
N HIS A 84 4.43 -25.75 3.89
CA HIS A 84 3.67 -24.50 3.84
C HIS A 84 4.04 -23.60 2.65
N ALA A 85 5.16 -23.85 1.97
CA ALA A 85 5.57 -23.10 0.80
C ALA A 85 4.82 -23.54 -0.46
N CYS A 86 3.52 -23.29 -0.48
CA CYS A 86 2.57 -23.71 -1.53
C CYS A 86 1.88 -22.52 -2.25
N GLY A 87 2.48 -21.33 -2.20
CA GLY A 87 2.00 -20.15 -2.90
C GLY A 87 2.02 -20.33 -4.42
N VAL A 88 1.11 -19.62 -5.12
CA VAL A 88 0.96 -19.66 -6.57
C VAL A 88 0.81 -18.25 -7.15
N GLY A 89 0.94 -18.11 -8.46
CA GLY A 89 0.85 -16.83 -9.18
C GLY A 89 2.21 -16.18 -9.40
N GLU A 90 2.18 -14.91 -9.80
CA GLU A 90 3.40 -14.15 -10.07
C GLU A 90 4.12 -13.77 -8.77
N PRO A 91 5.44 -13.57 -8.84
CA PRO A 91 6.20 -13.05 -7.69
C PRO A 91 5.70 -11.67 -7.25
N LEU A 92 5.62 -11.47 -5.93
CA LEU A 92 5.39 -10.14 -5.37
C LEU A 92 6.54 -9.18 -5.77
N PRO A 93 6.25 -7.88 -5.97
CA PRO A 93 7.29 -6.90 -6.30
C PRO A 93 8.30 -6.73 -5.16
N GLU A 94 9.52 -6.35 -5.50
CA GLU A 94 10.64 -6.23 -4.56
C GLU A 94 10.30 -5.36 -3.34
N GLU A 95 9.63 -4.22 -3.54
CA GLU A 95 9.22 -3.34 -2.44
C GLU A 95 8.31 -4.03 -1.43
N ALA A 96 7.40 -4.89 -1.88
CA ALA A 96 6.52 -5.66 -1.01
C ALA A 96 7.32 -6.72 -0.24
N VAL A 97 8.22 -7.44 -0.90
CA VAL A 97 9.09 -8.45 -0.27
C VAL A 97 10.00 -7.82 0.78
N ARG A 98 10.63 -6.69 0.48
CA ARG A 98 11.43 -5.93 1.45
C ARG A 98 10.61 -5.48 2.65
N GLY A 99 9.38 -5.01 2.41
CA GLY A 99 8.43 -4.66 3.47
C GLY A 99 8.06 -5.87 4.34
N ILE A 100 7.81 -7.04 3.75
CA ILE A 100 7.53 -8.30 4.47
C ILE A 100 8.69 -8.68 5.40
N MET A 101 9.90 -8.67 4.86
CA MET A 101 11.13 -8.98 5.63
C MET A 101 11.33 -8.01 6.80
N LEU A 102 11.15 -6.70 6.55
CA LEU A 102 11.24 -5.66 7.57
C LEU A 102 10.20 -5.87 8.67
N LEU A 103 8.93 -6.05 8.31
CA LEU A 103 7.85 -6.19 9.28
C LEU A 103 7.97 -7.49 10.08
N ARG A 104 8.44 -8.59 9.45
CA ARG A 104 8.72 -9.82 10.21
C ARG A 104 9.85 -9.60 11.21
N ALA A 105 10.96 -8.99 10.80
CA ALA A 105 12.06 -8.65 11.70
C ALA A 105 11.60 -7.70 12.83
N ASN A 106 10.75 -6.71 12.53
CA ASN A 106 10.21 -5.79 13.52
C ASN A 106 9.31 -6.49 14.54
N ALA A 107 8.40 -7.37 14.10
CA ALA A 107 7.54 -8.15 15.01
C ALA A 107 8.38 -9.05 15.94
N LEU A 108 9.41 -9.72 15.40
CA LEU A 108 10.32 -10.58 16.16
C LEU A 108 11.17 -9.77 17.17
N SER A 109 11.48 -8.50 16.86
CA SER A 109 12.28 -7.62 17.73
C SER A 109 11.58 -7.23 19.03
N LYS A 110 10.26 -7.50 19.16
CA LYS A 110 9.53 -7.36 20.44
C LYS A 110 10.01 -8.34 21.51
N GLY A 111 10.67 -9.45 21.12
CA GLY A 111 11.15 -10.47 22.06
C GLY A 111 10.02 -11.30 22.67
N LEU A 112 8.95 -11.58 21.93
CA LEU A 112 7.78 -12.35 22.37
C LEU A 112 7.57 -13.65 21.59
N SER A 113 8.51 -14.00 20.71
CA SER A 113 8.36 -15.16 19.80
C SER A 113 9.29 -16.35 20.10
N GLY A 114 10.23 -16.20 21.03
CA GLY A 114 11.14 -17.29 21.42
C GLY A 114 12.12 -17.74 20.32
N ILE A 115 12.46 -16.85 19.39
CA ILE A 115 13.39 -17.10 18.29
C ILE A 115 14.83 -16.72 18.68
N ARG A 116 15.83 -17.41 18.15
CA ARG A 116 17.23 -17.02 18.37
C ARG A 116 17.55 -15.67 17.70
N LEU A 117 18.36 -14.86 18.39
CA LEU A 117 18.82 -13.56 17.87
C LEU A 117 19.51 -13.70 16.50
N SER A 118 20.33 -14.76 16.30
CA SER A 118 21.03 -15.00 15.05
C SER A 118 20.09 -15.19 13.85
N VAL A 119 18.90 -15.76 14.05
CA VAL A 119 17.91 -15.94 12.98
C VAL A 119 17.31 -14.60 12.56
N VAL A 120 17.00 -13.73 13.53
CA VAL A 120 16.51 -12.36 13.24
C VAL A 120 17.61 -11.55 12.54
N GLU A 121 18.85 -11.67 12.98
CA GLU A 121 19.99 -11.00 12.35
C GLU A 121 20.23 -11.49 10.91
N THR A 122 20.06 -12.79 10.63
CA THR A 122 20.12 -13.34 9.27
C THR A 122 19.05 -12.70 8.37
N LEU A 123 17.81 -12.57 8.84
CA LEU A 123 16.73 -11.95 8.08
C LEU A 123 17.04 -10.46 7.77
N ILE A 124 17.58 -9.73 8.76
CA ILE A 124 18.01 -8.33 8.58
C ILE A 124 19.20 -8.24 7.61
N GLU A 125 20.13 -9.17 7.69
CA GLU A 125 21.29 -9.20 6.80
C GLU A 125 20.89 -9.47 5.35
N MET A 126 19.96 -10.41 5.11
CA MET A 126 19.35 -10.64 3.79
C MET A 126 18.72 -9.36 3.25
N LEU A 127 17.89 -8.67 4.04
CA LEU A 127 17.26 -7.40 3.67
C LEU A 127 18.28 -6.34 3.30
N ASN A 128 19.33 -6.17 4.12
CA ASN A 128 20.36 -5.15 3.93
C ASN A 128 21.29 -5.44 2.74
N LYS A 129 21.56 -6.72 2.45
CA LYS A 129 22.39 -7.13 1.32
C LYS A 129 21.60 -7.30 0.01
N GLY A 130 20.27 -7.18 0.05
CA GLY A 130 19.42 -7.27 -1.14
C GLY A 130 19.19 -8.71 -1.64
N VAL A 131 19.16 -9.68 -0.75
CA VAL A 131 18.67 -11.04 -1.04
C VAL A 131 17.16 -11.03 -0.85
N HIS A 132 16.41 -11.02 -1.95
CA HIS A 132 14.95 -10.90 -1.94
C HIS A 132 14.31 -12.25 -2.30
N PRO A 133 13.71 -12.98 -1.34
CA PRO A 133 12.99 -14.22 -1.60
C PRO A 133 11.90 -14.06 -2.67
N ILE A 134 11.72 -15.06 -3.52
CA ILE A 134 10.60 -15.10 -4.47
C ILE A 134 9.36 -15.60 -3.71
N ILE A 135 8.41 -14.72 -3.53
CA ILE A 135 7.16 -14.95 -2.81
C ILE A 135 6.01 -14.84 -3.82
N PRO A 136 5.31 -15.94 -4.15
CA PRO A 136 4.12 -15.89 -5.00
C PRO A 136 2.99 -15.07 -4.36
N GLU A 137 2.25 -14.34 -5.19
CA GLU A 137 1.24 -13.37 -4.74
C GLU A 137 -0.04 -13.99 -4.14
N LYS A 138 -0.31 -15.28 -4.37
CA LYS A 138 -1.54 -15.98 -3.96
C LYS A 138 -1.22 -17.19 -3.12
N GLY A 139 -2.15 -17.54 -2.21
CA GLY A 139 -2.05 -18.73 -1.36
C GLY A 139 -2.26 -18.44 0.12
N SER A 140 -2.33 -17.17 0.55
CA SER A 140 -2.73 -16.84 1.93
C SER A 140 -4.24 -16.76 2.03
N LEU A 141 -4.81 -17.53 2.95
CA LEU A 141 -6.20 -17.50 3.36
C LEU A 141 -6.42 -16.47 4.51
N GLY A 142 -5.32 -16.04 5.13
CA GLY A 142 -5.36 -15.19 6.32
C GLY A 142 -5.94 -15.91 7.55
N ALA A 143 -5.76 -17.22 7.64
CA ALA A 143 -6.21 -18.07 8.75
C ALA A 143 -5.29 -17.87 9.97
N SER A 144 -4.07 -18.40 9.90
CA SER A 144 -3.01 -18.14 10.89
C SER A 144 -2.06 -17.05 10.39
N GLY A 145 -2.60 -15.94 9.91
CA GLY A 145 -1.88 -14.92 9.18
C GLY A 145 -1.48 -15.40 7.77
N ASP A 146 -0.29 -15.07 7.33
CA ASP A 146 0.22 -15.25 5.97
C ASP A 146 1.15 -16.45 5.83
N LEU A 147 0.74 -17.66 6.31
CA LEU A 147 1.62 -18.83 6.42
C LEU A 147 2.36 -19.17 5.12
N ALA A 148 1.63 -19.40 4.02
CA ALA A 148 2.22 -19.84 2.77
C ALA A 148 3.23 -18.83 2.19
N PRO A 149 2.92 -17.54 2.02
CA PRO A 149 3.91 -16.60 1.49
C PRO A 149 5.07 -16.34 2.44
N LEU A 150 4.87 -16.35 3.76
CA LEU A 150 5.98 -16.25 4.72
C LEU A 150 6.88 -17.51 4.69
N ALA A 151 6.32 -18.69 4.44
CA ALA A 151 7.13 -19.91 4.25
C ALA A 151 8.08 -19.78 3.05
N HIS A 152 7.63 -19.18 1.94
CA HIS A 152 8.53 -18.89 0.80
C HIS A 152 9.68 -17.94 1.17
N MET A 153 9.45 -16.96 2.05
CA MET A 153 10.53 -16.12 2.59
C MET A 153 11.56 -16.97 3.36
N VAL A 154 11.08 -17.87 4.22
CA VAL A 154 11.93 -18.68 5.10
C VAL A 154 12.69 -19.76 4.33
N LEU A 155 12.14 -20.28 3.22
CA LEU A 155 12.88 -21.24 2.37
C LEU A 155 14.29 -20.73 2.05
N VAL A 156 14.43 -19.45 1.68
CA VAL A 156 15.72 -18.87 1.33
C VAL A 156 16.66 -18.82 2.54
N MET A 157 16.14 -18.55 3.75
CA MET A 157 16.93 -18.55 4.98
C MET A 157 17.55 -19.92 5.28
N ILE A 158 16.85 -21.00 4.95
CA ILE A 158 17.33 -22.37 5.15
C ILE A 158 18.08 -22.94 3.93
N GLY A 159 18.33 -22.12 2.90
CA GLY A 159 19.08 -22.53 1.69
C GLY A 159 18.25 -23.23 0.62
N GLU A 160 16.92 -23.16 0.73
CA GLU A 160 15.98 -23.74 -0.22
C GLU A 160 15.30 -22.62 -1.05
N GLY A 161 14.35 -22.98 -1.93
CA GLY A 161 13.57 -22.04 -2.72
C GLY A 161 14.41 -21.18 -3.65
N GLU A 162 13.91 -20.00 -3.97
CA GLU A 162 14.52 -19.08 -4.95
C GLU A 162 14.53 -17.63 -4.43
N ALA A 163 15.50 -16.84 -4.90
CA ALA A 163 15.59 -15.41 -4.59
C ALA A 163 16.04 -14.61 -5.80
N TYR A 164 15.71 -13.33 -5.80
CA TYR A 164 16.42 -12.33 -6.59
C TYR A 164 17.63 -11.81 -5.81
N PHE A 165 18.79 -11.80 -6.45
CA PHE A 165 20.00 -11.15 -5.92
C PHE A 165 20.72 -10.43 -7.05
N LYS A 166 20.99 -9.12 -6.88
CA LYS A 166 21.59 -8.24 -7.91
C LYS A 166 20.87 -8.31 -9.26
N GLY A 167 19.54 -8.39 -9.23
CA GLY A 167 18.68 -8.45 -10.42
C GLY A 167 18.59 -9.82 -11.11
N ALA A 168 19.30 -10.85 -10.63
CA ALA A 168 19.24 -12.19 -11.17
C ALA A 168 18.42 -13.13 -10.26
N ARG A 169 17.58 -13.97 -10.86
CA ARG A 169 16.85 -15.05 -10.18
C ARG A 169 17.77 -16.26 -10.05
N MET A 170 17.88 -16.82 -8.86
CA MET A 170 18.72 -17.97 -8.56
C MET A 170 18.17 -18.79 -7.38
N SER A 171 18.79 -19.94 -7.07
CA SER A 171 18.42 -20.72 -5.90
C SER A 171 18.72 -19.94 -4.60
N GLY A 172 17.93 -20.20 -3.54
CA GLY A 172 18.15 -19.59 -2.23
C GLY A 172 19.57 -19.86 -1.70
N GLN A 173 20.05 -21.09 -1.84
CA GLN A 173 21.40 -21.47 -1.43
C GLN A 173 22.49 -20.67 -2.15
N GLU A 174 22.36 -20.48 -3.46
CA GLU A 174 23.33 -19.72 -4.25
C GLU A 174 23.30 -18.24 -3.89
N ALA A 175 22.11 -17.63 -3.75
CA ALA A 175 21.94 -16.25 -3.35
C ALA A 175 22.58 -15.97 -1.98
N MET A 176 22.29 -16.81 -0.98
CA MET A 176 22.88 -16.71 0.36
C MET A 176 24.40 -16.85 0.32
N LYS A 177 24.91 -17.84 -0.42
CA LYS A 177 26.36 -18.06 -0.57
C LYS A 177 27.08 -16.88 -1.21
N ILE A 178 26.54 -16.33 -2.31
CA ILE A 178 27.15 -15.19 -3.02
C ILE A 178 27.07 -13.91 -2.15
N ALA A 179 25.99 -13.76 -1.39
CA ALA A 179 25.83 -12.66 -0.45
C ALA A 179 26.73 -12.80 0.81
N GLY A 180 27.36 -13.94 1.01
CA GLY A 180 28.17 -14.24 2.18
C GLY A 180 27.34 -14.31 3.46
N ILE A 181 26.12 -14.87 3.38
CA ILE A 181 25.21 -15.06 4.50
C ILE A 181 25.09 -16.56 4.77
N PRO A 182 25.40 -17.05 5.98
CA PRO A 182 25.22 -18.46 6.31
C PRO A 182 23.71 -18.80 6.36
N THR A 183 23.35 -19.98 5.86
CA THR A 183 21.99 -20.51 5.99
C THR A 183 21.72 -20.94 7.43
N VAL A 184 20.45 -20.95 7.83
CA VAL A 184 20.00 -21.24 9.19
C VAL A 184 19.44 -22.66 9.28
N THR A 185 19.84 -23.41 10.30
CA THR A 185 19.11 -24.61 10.73
C THR A 185 18.16 -24.20 11.83
N LEU A 186 16.85 -24.34 11.58
CA LEU A 186 15.79 -23.96 12.53
C LEU A 186 15.69 -24.95 13.68
N VAL A 187 15.44 -24.46 14.89
CA VAL A 187 15.20 -25.25 16.10
C VAL A 187 13.80 -24.96 16.65
N ALA A 188 13.43 -25.56 17.79
CA ALA A 188 12.09 -25.43 18.41
C ALA A 188 11.54 -24.00 18.35
N LYS A 189 10.27 -23.84 17.98
CA LYS A 189 9.50 -22.60 17.83
C LYS A 189 9.86 -21.77 16.57
N GLU A 190 11.08 -21.84 16.03
CA GLU A 190 11.58 -20.88 15.03
C GLU A 190 10.86 -20.94 13.69
N GLY A 191 10.49 -22.13 13.23
CA GLY A 191 9.69 -22.25 12.01
C GLY A 191 8.36 -21.52 12.13
N LEU A 192 7.62 -21.78 13.20
CA LEU A 192 6.35 -21.13 13.45
C LEU A 192 6.53 -19.62 13.67
N ALA A 193 7.51 -19.20 14.48
CA ALA A 193 7.82 -17.79 14.72
C ALA A 193 8.14 -17.00 13.45
N LEU A 194 8.62 -17.64 12.39
CA LEU A 194 8.95 -16.99 11.12
C LEU A 194 7.75 -16.88 10.17
N ILE A 195 6.76 -17.76 10.25
CA ILE A 195 5.65 -17.80 9.29
C ILE A 195 4.28 -17.41 9.87
N ASN A 196 4.13 -17.36 11.18
CA ASN A 196 2.86 -17.08 11.85
C ASN A 196 2.71 -15.56 12.06
N GLY A 197 1.93 -14.91 11.22
CA GLY A 197 1.68 -13.46 11.32
C GLY A 197 1.18 -12.81 10.02
N THR A 198 0.92 -11.51 10.08
CA THR A 198 0.17 -10.72 9.10
C THR A 198 1.06 -9.89 8.17
N GLN A 199 2.37 -10.16 8.10
CA GLN A 199 3.35 -9.27 7.47
C GLN A 199 3.16 -9.06 5.97
N VAL A 200 2.58 -10.05 5.26
CA VAL A 200 2.36 -9.92 3.81
C VAL A 200 1.20 -8.98 3.52
N MET A 201 0.05 -9.20 4.14
CA MET A 201 -1.10 -8.30 3.99
C MET A 201 -0.78 -6.89 4.49
N THR A 202 -0.03 -6.76 5.59
CA THR A 202 0.37 -5.47 6.16
C THR A 202 1.37 -4.74 5.28
N SER A 203 2.35 -5.44 4.67
CA SER A 203 3.31 -4.83 3.75
C SER A 203 2.64 -4.28 2.50
N ILE A 204 1.79 -5.08 1.84
CA ILE A 204 1.03 -4.64 0.67
C ILE A 204 0.12 -3.48 1.05
N GLY A 205 -0.56 -3.58 2.20
CA GLY A 205 -1.43 -2.54 2.72
C GLY A 205 -0.71 -1.23 3.04
N ALA A 206 0.46 -1.29 3.68
CA ALA A 206 1.25 -0.11 4.00
C ALA A 206 1.72 0.64 2.75
N LEU A 207 2.16 -0.09 1.71
CA LEU A 207 2.49 0.49 0.40
C LEU A 207 1.26 1.18 -0.21
N ALA A 208 0.11 0.50 -0.22
CA ALA A 208 -1.12 1.03 -0.78
C ALA A 208 -1.62 2.28 -0.03
N VAL A 209 -1.55 2.31 1.30
CA VAL A 209 -1.94 3.47 2.12
C VAL A 209 -1.04 4.67 1.86
N TYR A 210 0.28 4.47 1.82
CA TYR A 210 1.22 5.55 1.51
C TYR A 210 0.94 6.18 0.15
N ASP A 211 0.76 5.34 -0.85
CA ASP A 211 0.49 5.79 -2.22
C ASP A 211 -0.90 6.45 -2.34
N ALA A 212 -1.90 5.96 -1.61
CA ALA A 212 -3.24 6.54 -1.59
C ALA A 212 -3.27 7.94 -0.98
N ILE A 213 -2.47 8.20 0.06
CA ILE A 213 -2.32 9.54 0.64
C ILE A 213 -1.76 10.51 -0.40
N ASN A 214 -0.72 10.13 -1.13
CA ASN A 214 -0.16 10.98 -2.19
C ASN A 214 -1.13 11.14 -3.38
N LEU A 215 -1.87 10.09 -3.73
CA LEU A 215 -2.89 10.16 -4.77
C LEU A 215 -4.04 11.11 -4.39
N SER A 216 -4.43 11.18 -3.12
CA SER A 216 -5.48 12.09 -2.65
C SER A 216 -5.08 13.56 -2.83
N LYS A 217 -3.82 13.91 -2.58
CA LYS A 217 -3.25 15.24 -2.87
C LYS A 217 -3.23 15.52 -4.37
N THR A 218 -2.80 14.54 -5.16
CA THR A 218 -2.79 14.64 -6.63
C THR A 218 -4.19 14.81 -7.21
N ALA A 219 -5.20 14.18 -6.61
CA ALA A 219 -6.59 14.35 -7.03
C ALA A 219 -7.11 15.78 -6.80
N ASP A 220 -6.71 16.44 -5.69
CA ASP A 220 -7.03 17.85 -5.46
C ASP A 220 -6.35 18.75 -6.52
N ILE A 221 -5.12 18.44 -6.93
CA ILE A 221 -4.40 19.15 -8.00
C ILE A 221 -5.13 18.98 -9.34
N ALA A 222 -5.53 17.74 -9.68
CA ALA A 222 -6.28 17.45 -10.91
C ALA A 222 -7.63 18.17 -10.94
N ALA A 223 -8.34 18.17 -9.82
CA ALA A 223 -9.59 18.91 -9.67
C ALA A 223 -9.40 20.42 -9.84
N ALA A 224 -8.35 21.02 -9.27
CA ALA A 224 -8.05 22.43 -9.41
C ALA A 224 -7.76 22.81 -10.87
N LEU A 225 -6.96 22.02 -11.60
CA LEU A 225 -6.72 22.20 -13.05
C LEU A 225 -8.03 22.09 -13.85
N THR A 226 -8.88 21.12 -13.52
CA THR A 226 -10.17 20.94 -14.18
C THR A 226 -11.11 22.11 -13.90
N ILE A 227 -11.11 22.66 -12.67
CA ILE A 227 -11.87 23.85 -12.30
C ILE A 227 -11.45 25.05 -13.17
N GLU A 228 -10.15 25.29 -13.37
CA GLU A 228 -9.65 26.34 -14.28
C GLU A 228 -10.07 26.08 -15.73
N ALA A 229 -9.85 24.87 -16.22
CA ALA A 229 -10.21 24.47 -17.58
C ALA A 229 -11.69 24.67 -17.90
N LEU A 230 -12.57 24.53 -16.91
CA LEU A 230 -14.02 24.69 -17.04
C LEU A 230 -14.54 26.05 -16.57
N ASN A 231 -13.68 27.01 -16.25
CA ASN A 231 -14.03 28.29 -15.60
C ASN A 231 -14.96 28.08 -14.38
N GLY A 232 -14.55 27.17 -13.48
CA GLY A 232 -15.32 26.77 -12.32
C GLY A 232 -15.52 27.87 -11.29
N ILE A 233 -16.52 27.69 -10.44
CA ILE A 233 -16.92 28.64 -9.39
C ILE A 233 -16.15 28.30 -8.11
N THR A 234 -15.31 29.23 -7.64
CA THR A 234 -14.48 29.01 -6.43
C THR A 234 -15.25 29.19 -5.12
N ASP A 235 -16.43 29.80 -5.14
CA ASP A 235 -17.23 30.03 -3.92
C ASP A 235 -17.66 28.71 -3.25
N ALA A 236 -17.74 27.62 -3.99
CA ALA A 236 -18.00 26.30 -3.43
C ALA A 236 -16.88 25.78 -2.50
N MET A 237 -15.69 26.40 -2.55
CA MET A 237 -14.54 26.07 -1.71
C MET A 237 -14.40 27.00 -0.49
N ASP A 238 -15.36 27.92 -0.26
CA ASP A 238 -15.31 28.87 0.86
C ASP A 238 -15.21 28.13 2.21
N PRO A 239 -14.22 28.46 3.06
CA PRO A 239 -14.00 27.77 4.34
C PRO A 239 -15.23 27.71 5.25
N ARG A 240 -16.10 28.75 5.21
CA ARG A 240 -17.31 28.81 6.03
C ARG A 240 -18.29 27.69 5.71
N VAL A 241 -18.36 27.26 4.43
CA VAL A 241 -19.22 26.15 3.98
C VAL A 241 -18.77 24.85 4.63
N HIS A 242 -17.45 24.61 4.65
CA HIS A 242 -16.85 23.36 5.13
C HIS A 242 -16.79 23.31 6.65
N GLN A 243 -16.47 24.43 7.32
CA GLN A 243 -16.54 24.58 8.77
C GLN A 243 -17.96 24.33 9.32
N ALA A 244 -18.99 24.80 8.62
CA ALA A 244 -20.38 24.58 9.01
C ALA A 244 -20.77 23.08 9.04
N ARG A 245 -20.09 22.24 8.28
CA ARG A 245 -20.30 20.77 8.27
C ARG A 245 -19.34 20.01 9.20
N GLY A 246 -18.08 20.45 9.35
CA GLY A 246 -17.15 20.00 10.39
C GLY A 246 -16.30 18.77 10.08
N HIS A 247 -16.36 18.17 8.87
CA HIS A 247 -15.45 17.08 8.47
C HIS A 247 -14.06 17.64 8.13
N ILE A 248 -13.01 17.07 8.75
CA ILE A 248 -11.63 17.58 8.61
C ILE A 248 -11.14 17.42 7.18
N GLY A 249 -11.19 16.24 6.61
CA GLY A 249 -10.73 15.99 5.25
C GLY A 249 -11.46 16.84 4.20
N GLN A 250 -12.75 17.19 4.44
CA GLN A 250 -13.48 18.11 3.58
C GLN A 250 -12.91 19.52 3.64
N MET A 251 -12.55 20.01 4.83
CA MET A 251 -11.89 21.31 5.02
C MET A 251 -10.52 21.32 4.35
N ASP A 252 -9.76 20.25 4.49
CA ASP A 252 -8.42 20.08 3.92
C ASP A 252 -8.46 20.13 2.39
N SER A 253 -9.35 19.36 1.76
CA SER A 253 -9.50 19.37 0.30
C SER A 253 -9.93 20.73 -0.24
N ALA A 254 -10.86 21.41 0.42
CA ALA A 254 -11.28 22.77 0.04
C ALA A 254 -10.12 23.77 0.16
N SER A 255 -9.36 23.70 1.24
CA SER A 255 -8.16 24.53 1.48
C SER A 255 -7.08 24.27 0.42
N ASN A 256 -6.78 23.01 0.11
CA ASN A 256 -5.85 22.65 -0.93
C ASN A 256 -6.24 23.27 -2.28
N ILE A 257 -7.49 23.10 -2.69
CA ILE A 257 -8.00 23.62 -3.98
C ILE A 257 -7.90 25.15 -4.01
N LEU A 258 -8.27 25.86 -2.95
CA LEU A 258 -8.15 27.33 -2.91
C LEU A 258 -6.70 27.80 -2.99
N ARG A 259 -5.77 27.14 -2.31
CA ARG A 259 -4.34 27.46 -2.37
C ARG A 259 -3.77 27.21 -3.75
N LEU A 260 -4.15 26.08 -4.39
CA LEU A 260 -3.75 25.75 -5.75
C LEU A 260 -4.23 26.79 -6.76
N LEU A 261 -5.44 27.30 -6.61
CA LEU A 261 -6.09 28.27 -7.52
C LEU A 261 -5.75 29.72 -7.20
N LYS A 262 -4.95 30.00 -6.17
CA LYS A 262 -4.63 31.38 -5.75
C LYS A 262 -4.01 32.17 -6.90
N GLY A 263 -4.59 33.34 -7.21
CA GLY A 263 -4.14 34.23 -8.29
C GLY A 263 -4.73 33.90 -9.67
N SER A 264 -5.46 32.82 -9.84
CA SER A 264 -6.06 32.43 -11.12
C SER A 264 -7.08 33.44 -11.64
N THR A 265 -7.01 33.74 -12.94
CA THR A 265 -8.05 34.47 -13.69
C THR A 265 -8.90 33.53 -14.56
N MET A 266 -8.66 32.22 -14.49
CA MET A 266 -9.40 31.21 -15.25
C MET A 266 -10.63 30.66 -14.50
N THR A 267 -10.83 31.10 -13.27
CA THR A 267 -12.00 30.73 -12.44
C THR A 267 -13.05 31.82 -12.45
N THR A 268 -14.23 31.54 -11.89
CA THR A 268 -15.37 32.50 -11.80
C THR A 268 -15.92 32.55 -10.38
N LYS A 269 -16.80 33.53 -10.16
CA LYS A 269 -17.61 33.63 -8.94
C LYS A 269 -19.06 33.26 -9.20
N GLN A 270 -19.78 32.94 -8.14
CA GLN A 270 -21.20 32.64 -8.22
C GLN A 270 -21.95 33.79 -8.87
N GLY A 271 -22.75 33.49 -9.88
CA GLY A 271 -23.57 34.50 -10.61
C GLY A 271 -22.84 35.20 -11.76
N GLU A 272 -21.52 35.06 -11.96
CA GLU A 272 -20.82 35.70 -13.07
C GLU A 272 -21.15 35.04 -14.42
N LYS A 273 -20.95 33.75 -14.57
CA LYS A 273 -21.28 32.98 -15.79
C LYS A 273 -22.46 32.03 -15.55
N ARG A 274 -22.58 31.50 -14.32
CA ARG A 274 -23.62 30.58 -13.88
C ARG A 274 -23.84 30.67 -12.37
N VAL A 275 -24.98 30.17 -11.89
CA VAL A 275 -25.32 30.24 -10.46
C VAL A 275 -24.53 29.20 -9.65
N GLN A 276 -24.31 28.00 -10.20
CA GLN A 276 -23.58 26.91 -9.52
C GLN A 276 -22.98 25.96 -10.51
N ASP A 277 -21.89 25.27 -10.07
CA ASP A 277 -21.27 24.18 -10.80
C ASP A 277 -21.98 22.84 -10.58
N PRO A 278 -21.75 21.85 -11.46
CA PRO A 278 -22.18 20.47 -11.22
C PRO A 278 -21.43 19.86 -10.04
N TYR A 279 -21.96 18.74 -9.53
CA TYR A 279 -21.41 18.07 -8.35
C TYR A 279 -19.95 17.64 -8.50
N SER A 280 -19.55 17.19 -9.68
CA SER A 280 -18.16 16.78 -9.92
C SER A 280 -17.12 17.89 -9.73
N LEU A 281 -17.54 19.16 -9.71
CA LEU A 281 -16.73 20.32 -9.35
C LEU A 281 -17.03 20.81 -7.93
N ARG A 282 -18.28 21.22 -7.65
CA ARG A 282 -18.62 21.88 -6.37
C ARG A 282 -18.65 20.95 -5.17
N CYS A 283 -18.83 19.63 -5.37
CA CYS A 283 -18.81 18.63 -4.29
C CYS A 283 -17.47 17.90 -4.19
N THR A 284 -16.42 18.36 -4.88
CA THR A 284 -15.06 17.78 -4.76
C THR A 284 -14.59 17.72 -3.31
N PRO A 285 -14.69 18.77 -2.48
CA PRO A 285 -14.26 18.70 -1.09
C PRO A 285 -14.99 17.64 -0.27
N GLN A 286 -16.29 17.44 -0.51
CA GLN A 286 -17.08 16.45 0.21
C GLN A 286 -16.67 15.02 -0.13
N ILE A 287 -16.29 14.74 -1.38
CA ILE A 287 -15.95 13.41 -1.86
C ILE A 287 -14.48 13.10 -1.56
N HIS A 288 -13.55 13.96 -1.96
CA HIS A 288 -12.13 13.79 -1.64
C HIS A 288 -11.90 13.79 -0.14
N GLY A 289 -12.58 14.66 0.60
CA GLY A 289 -12.47 14.75 2.05
C GLY A 289 -12.91 13.48 2.77
N ALA A 290 -13.98 12.83 2.32
CA ALA A 290 -14.41 11.54 2.88
C ALA A 290 -13.34 10.47 2.73
N THR A 291 -12.63 10.45 1.58
CA THR A 291 -11.49 9.56 1.37
C THR A 291 -10.30 9.94 2.29
N LYS A 292 -9.99 11.24 2.45
CA LYS A 292 -8.93 11.69 3.38
C LYS A 292 -9.19 11.25 4.82
N ASP A 293 -10.42 11.45 5.32
CA ASP A 293 -10.81 11.01 6.67
C ASP A 293 -10.67 9.48 6.83
N ALA A 294 -11.04 8.70 5.79
CA ALA A 294 -10.83 7.25 5.77
C ALA A 294 -9.35 6.89 5.80
N LEU A 295 -8.50 7.57 5.02
CA LEU A 295 -7.06 7.31 4.96
C LEU A 295 -6.36 7.56 6.29
N VAL A 296 -6.76 8.60 7.05
CA VAL A 296 -6.24 8.86 8.41
C VAL A 296 -6.53 7.67 9.33
N PHE A 297 -7.78 7.20 9.34
CA PHE A 297 -8.19 6.05 10.16
C PHE A 297 -7.46 4.76 9.77
N ILE A 298 -7.36 4.46 8.46
CA ILE A 298 -6.72 3.25 7.95
C ILE A 298 -5.21 3.27 8.26
N LYS A 299 -4.54 4.42 8.05
CA LYS A 299 -3.11 4.60 8.36
C LYS A 299 -2.82 4.27 9.82
N GLU A 300 -3.63 4.79 10.75
CA GLU A 300 -3.47 4.50 12.20
C GLU A 300 -3.48 2.99 12.46
N LYS A 301 -4.43 2.24 11.88
CA LYS A 301 -4.55 0.79 12.10
C LYS A 301 -3.39 0.01 11.49
N VAL A 302 -2.93 0.42 10.31
CA VAL A 302 -1.75 -0.17 9.66
C VAL A 302 -0.48 0.09 10.49
N GLU A 303 -0.28 1.29 11.02
CA GLU A 303 0.87 1.61 11.88
C GLU A 303 0.84 0.83 13.21
N ILE A 304 -0.33 0.56 13.79
CA ILE A 304 -0.46 -0.34 14.94
C ILE A 304 -0.01 -1.77 14.56
N GLU A 305 -0.50 -2.31 13.45
CA GLU A 305 -0.17 -3.67 13.02
C GLU A 305 1.31 -3.84 12.65
N MET A 306 1.93 -2.82 12.06
CA MET A 306 3.37 -2.82 11.78
C MET A 306 4.22 -3.00 13.05
N ASN A 307 3.66 -2.68 14.21
CA ASN A 307 4.29 -2.77 15.54
C ASN A 307 3.65 -3.85 16.43
N ALA A 308 2.86 -4.76 15.87
CA ALA A 308 2.18 -5.79 16.63
C ALA A 308 3.02 -7.08 16.78
N ALA A 309 2.81 -7.78 17.89
CA ALA A 309 3.28 -9.16 18.07
C ALA A 309 2.26 -10.12 17.42
N THR A 310 2.40 -10.34 16.12
CA THR A 310 1.52 -11.18 15.33
C THR A 310 2.03 -12.61 15.25
N ASP A 311 2.02 -13.32 16.35
CA ASP A 311 2.53 -14.69 16.49
C ASP A 311 1.62 -15.53 17.42
N ASN A 312 1.86 -16.83 17.52
CA ASN A 312 1.27 -17.76 18.46
C ASN A 312 2.13 -19.02 18.60
N PRO A 313 2.40 -19.51 19.83
CA PRO A 313 2.08 -18.86 21.10
C PRO A 313 2.97 -17.63 21.37
N ILE A 314 2.48 -16.75 22.23
CA ILE A 314 3.22 -15.59 22.72
C ILE A 314 3.99 -16.00 23.98
N ILE A 315 5.26 -15.61 24.05
CA ILE A 315 6.19 -15.89 25.16
C ILE A 315 6.32 -14.65 26.05
N PHE A 316 6.12 -14.81 27.34
CA PHE A 316 6.23 -13.76 28.36
C PHE A 316 7.41 -14.06 29.29
N PRO A 317 8.64 -13.57 28.97
CA PRO A 317 9.83 -13.95 29.72
C PRO A 317 9.82 -13.45 31.17
N GLU A 318 9.20 -12.31 31.46
CA GLU A 318 9.16 -11.71 32.81
C GLU A 318 8.26 -12.52 33.75
N GLU A 319 7.20 -13.13 33.22
CA GLU A 319 6.24 -13.98 33.95
C GLU A 319 6.59 -15.47 33.88
N GLU A 320 7.63 -15.85 33.14
CA GLU A 320 8.00 -17.24 32.83
C GLU A 320 6.82 -18.04 32.23
N ASP A 321 6.00 -17.39 31.40
CA ASP A 321 4.76 -17.96 30.88
C ASP A 321 4.71 -17.98 29.35
N VAL A 322 3.79 -18.80 28.84
CA VAL A 322 3.51 -18.94 27.40
C VAL A 322 2.02 -19.11 27.17
N ILE A 323 1.45 -18.29 26.32
CA ILE A 323 0.00 -18.27 26.12
C ILE A 323 -0.32 -18.48 24.63
N SER A 324 -1.16 -19.48 24.33
CA SER A 324 -1.73 -19.67 23.00
C SER A 324 -2.94 -18.76 22.82
N GLY A 325 -2.89 -17.90 21.82
CA GLY A 325 -3.94 -16.92 21.49
C GLY A 325 -4.13 -16.79 19.97
N GLY A 326 -4.73 -15.67 19.53
CA GLY A 326 -5.09 -15.43 18.14
C GLY A 326 -4.43 -14.20 17.50
N ASN A 327 -3.28 -13.76 17.97
CA ASN A 327 -2.66 -12.52 17.49
C ASN A 327 -2.17 -12.58 16.04
N PHE A 328 -2.19 -13.73 15.43
CA PHE A 328 -1.95 -13.93 13.99
C PHE A 328 -3.17 -13.59 13.11
N HIS A 329 -4.36 -13.40 13.71
CA HIS A 329 -5.59 -13.23 12.93
C HIS A 329 -5.61 -11.89 12.20
N GLY A 330 -5.67 -11.94 10.86
CA GLY A 330 -5.54 -10.77 9.99
C GLY A 330 -6.77 -9.86 9.89
N GLN A 331 -7.86 -10.11 10.64
CA GLN A 331 -9.10 -9.35 10.52
C GLN A 331 -8.93 -7.83 10.71
N PRO A 332 -8.08 -7.35 11.65
CA PRO A 332 -7.85 -5.90 11.78
C PRO A 332 -7.34 -5.24 10.50
N ILE A 333 -6.52 -5.93 9.71
CA ILE A 333 -6.01 -5.41 8.43
C ILE A 333 -6.95 -5.70 7.27
N ALA A 334 -7.60 -6.86 7.26
CA ALA A 334 -8.54 -7.23 6.20
C ALA A 334 -9.65 -6.19 6.01
N LEU A 335 -10.29 -5.77 7.11
CA LEU A 335 -11.31 -4.71 7.09
C LEU A 335 -10.77 -3.38 6.58
N GLN A 336 -9.55 -3.00 7.01
CA GLN A 336 -8.93 -1.76 6.58
C GLN A 336 -8.61 -1.75 5.08
N MET A 337 -8.20 -2.88 4.54
CA MET A 337 -7.86 -2.99 3.12
C MET A 337 -9.10 -2.94 2.22
N ASP A 338 -10.20 -3.59 2.61
CA ASP A 338 -11.46 -3.45 1.88
C ASP A 338 -12.01 -2.01 1.99
N PHE A 339 -11.91 -1.36 3.16
CA PHE A 339 -12.30 0.04 3.33
C PHE A 339 -11.41 0.99 2.49
N LEU A 340 -10.10 0.72 2.42
CA LEU A 340 -9.17 1.45 1.54
C LEU A 340 -9.60 1.34 0.08
N GLY A 341 -9.92 0.13 -0.38
CA GLY A 341 -10.38 -0.11 -1.76
C GLY A 341 -11.65 0.69 -2.08
N ILE A 342 -12.63 0.70 -1.17
CA ILE A 342 -13.87 1.48 -1.33
C ILE A 342 -13.56 3.00 -1.39
N ALA A 343 -12.74 3.50 -0.48
CA ALA A 343 -12.42 4.93 -0.39
C ALA A 343 -11.68 5.44 -1.63
N ILE A 344 -10.71 4.67 -2.15
CA ILE A 344 -9.92 5.07 -3.33
C ILE A 344 -10.75 4.95 -4.62
N ALA A 345 -11.68 3.99 -4.71
CA ALA A 345 -12.56 3.86 -5.86
C ALA A 345 -13.37 5.15 -6.11
N GLU A 346 -13.76 5.88 -5.06
CA GLU A 346 -14.49 7.16 -5.18
C GLU A 346 -13.61 8.30 -5.72
N ILE A 347 -12.30 8.31 -5.44
CA ILE A 347 -11.37 9.25 -6.09
C ILE A 347 -11.37 9.05 -7.61
N ALA A 348 -11.29 7.79 -8.07
CA ALA A 348 -11.36 7.49 -9.49
C ALA A 348 -12.73 7.83 -10.10
N ASN A 349 -13.80 7.55 -9.36
CA ASN A 349 -15.17 7.79 -9.82
C ASN A 349 -15.41 9.27 -10.11
N ILE A 350 -15.12 10.17 -9.17
CA ILE A 350 -15.29 11.62 -9.39
C ILE A 350 -14.30 12.17 -10.42
N SER A 351 -13.08 11.66 -10.49
CA SER A 351 -12.07 12.05 -11.48
C SER A 351 -12.55 11.74 -12.91
N GLU A 352 -13.11 10.55 -13.13
CA GLU A 352 -13.69 10.17 -14.42
C GLU A 352 -14.90 11.09 -14.78
N ARG A 353 -15.75 11.45 -13.84
CA ARG A 353 -16.85 12.39 -14.08
C ARG A 353 -16.36 13.78 -14.50
N ARG A 354 -15.21 14.22 -13.99
CA ARG A 354 -14.58 15.48 -14.42
C ARG A 354 -13.95 15.33 -15.82
N LEU A 355 -13.32 14.21 -16.11
CA LEU A 355 -12.78 13.90 -17.43
C LEU A 355 -13.89 13.87 -18.50
N GLU A 356 -15.02 13.18 -18.23
CA GLU A 356 -16.18 13.19 -19.11
C GLU A 356 -16.66 14.62 -19.40
N ARG A 357 -16.72 15.46 -18.39
CA ARG A 357 -17.11 16.87 -18.52
C ARG A 357 -16.18 17.67 -19.42
N LEU A 358 -14.89 17.43 -19.35
CA LEU A 358 -13.89 18.09 -20.20
C LEU A 358 -14.07 17.73 -21.69
N VAL A 359 -14.35 16.45 -21.99
CA VAL A 359 -14.43 15.95 -23.38
C VAL A 359 -15.81 16.13 -24.02
N ASN A 360 -16.85 16.38 -23.21
CA ASN A 360 -18.22 16.51 -23.68
C ASN A 360 -18.56 17.99 -24.01
N PRO A 361 -18.82 18.34 -25.29
CA PRO A 361 -19.04 19.73 -25.69
C PRO A 361 -20.28 20.35 -25.05
N SER A 362 -21.28 19.54 -24.64
CA SER A 362 -22.48 20.04 -23.95
C SER A 362 -22.21 20.40 -22.49
N LEU A 363 -21.09 19.99 -21.91
CA LEU A 363 -20.75 20.13 -20.49
C LEU A 363 -19.48 20.93 -20.22
N SER A 364 -18.64 21.14 -21.24
CA SER A 364 -17.30 21.69 -21.12
C SER A 364 -17.22 23.24 -21.15
N ASN A 365 -18.36 23.91 -21.18
CA ASN A 365 -18.42 25.38 -21.23
C ASN A 365 -17.71 25.97 -22.44
N GLY A 366 -17.91 25.37 -23.63
CA GLY A 366 -17.41 25.88 -24.91
C GLY A 366 -16.05 25.34 -25.36
N LEU A 367 -15.52 24.30 -24.74
CA LEU A 367 -14.39 23.55 -25.30
C LEU A 367 -14.87 22.69 -26.48
N PRO A 368 -14.01 22.45 -27.48
CA PRO A 368 -14.33 21.56 -28.59
C PRO A 368 -14.54 20.12 -28.11
N ALA A 369 -15.40 19.37 -28.83
CA ALA A 369 -15.65 17.97 -28.55
C ALA A 369 -14.33 17.19 -28.48
N PHE A 370 -14.21 16.34 -27.45
CA PHE A 370 -13.05 15.48 -27.23
C PHE A 370 -11.71 16.20 -27.19
N LEU A 371 -11.71 17.50 -26.89
CA LEU A 371 -10.53 18.35 -26.78
C LEU A 371 -9.64 18.33 -28.03
N THR A 372 -10.28 18.37 -29.21
CA THR A 372 -9.59 18.46 -30.51
C THR A 372 -10.19 19.56 -31.40
N CYS A 373 -9.32 20.31 -32.10
CA CYS A 373 -9.75 21.40 -33.00
C CYS A 373 -10.22 20.88 -34.38
N LYS A 374 -9.83 19.67 -34.79
CA LYS A 374 -10.15 19.07 -36.09
C LYS A 374 -11.03 17.82 -35.92
N GLY A 375 -12.16 17.98 -35.22
CA GLY A 375 -13.10 16.89 -35.00
C GLY A 375 -13.54 16.22 -36.32
N GLY A 376 -13.66 14.91 -36.36
CA GLY A 376 -13.95 14.12 -37.53
C GLY A 376 -12.70 13.50 -38.19
N VAL A 377 -11.64 14.28 -38.36
CA VAL A 377 -10.29 13.75 -38.70
C VAL A 377 -9.56 13.23 -37.48
N ASN A 378 -9.65 13.99 -36.38
CA ASN A 378 -9.07 13.62 -35.09
C ASN A 378 -10.18 13.22 -34.11
N SER A 379 -9.91 12.23 -33.28
CA SER A 379 -10.75 11.74 -32.18
C SER A 379 -10.36 12.33 -30.81
N GLY A 380 -9.13 12.84 -30.67
CA GLY A 380 -8.62 13.47 -29.45
C GLY A 380 -8.71 12.55 -28.23
N PHE A 381 -9.36 13.03 -27.17
CA PHE A 381 -9.50 12.33 -25.88
C PHE A 381 -10.73 11.42 -25.78
N MET A 382 -11.46 11.15 -26.89
CA MET A 382 -12.67 10.33 -26.87
C MET A 382 -12.44 8.99 -26.15
N ILE A 383 -11.46 8.22 -26.58
CA ILE A 383 -11.18 6.87 -26.06
C ILE A 383 -10.42 6.91 -24.72
N VAL A 384 -9.76 8.00 -24.39
CA VAL A 384 -9.17 8.19 -23.05
C VAL A 384 -10.25 8.15 -21.97
N GLN A 385 -11.40 8.80 -22.21
CA GLN A 385 -12.54 8.74 -21.31
C GLN A 385 -13.12 7.31 -21.22
N TYR A 386 -13.20 6.56 -22.31
CA TYR A 386 -13.65 5.16 -22.30
C TYR A 386 -12.73 4.30 -21.42
N SER A 387 -11.41 4.49 -21.53
CA SER A 387 -10.44 3.78 -20.72
C SER A 387 -10.61 4.10 -19.22
N ALA A 388 -10.80 5.38 -18.88
CA ALA A 388 -11.06 5.79 -17.51
C ALA A 388 -12.36 5.18 -16.97
N ALA A 389 -13.45 5.23 -17.74
CA ALA A 389 -14.73 4.64 -17.35
C ALA A 389 -14.65 3.13 -17.16
N SER A 390 -13.86 2.42 -17.98
CA SER A 390 -13.66 0.97 -17.82
C SER A 390 -12.94 0.64 -16.52
N LEU A 391 -11.87 1.40 -16.15
CA LEU A 391 -11.14 1.23 -14.90
C LEU A 391 -12.01 1.51 -13.68
N VAL A 392 -12.86 2.53 -13.73
CA VAL A 392 -13.83 2.83 -12.68
C VAL A 392 -14.86 1.69 -12.52
N SER A 393 -15.35 1.14 -13.63
CA SER A 393 -16.25 -0.01 -13.57
C SER A 393 -15.59 -1.27 -13.01
N GLU A 394 -14.32 -1.50 -13.33
CA GLU A 394 -13.53 -2.59 -12.76
C GLU A 394 -13.29 -2.38 -11.24
N ASN A 395 -13.01 -1.15 -10.81
CA ASN A 395 -12.89 -0.82 -9.38
C ASN A 395 -14.14 -1.18 -8.59
N LYS A 396 -15.35 -1.00 -9.15
CA LYS A 396 -16.60 -1.43 -8.52
C LYS A 396 -16.60 -2.93 -8.21
N VAL A 397 -16.11 -3.75 -9.15
CA VAL A 397 -16.02 -5.22 -8.95
C VAL A 397 -14.97 -5.54 -7.89
N LEU A 398 -13.80 -4.91 -7.97
CA LEU A 398 -12.71 -5.12 -7.02
C LEU A 398 -13.05 -4.62 -5.61
N ALA A 399 -13.88 -3.58 -5.46
CA ALA A 399 -14.31 -3.06 -4.17
C ALA A 399 -15.30 -3.95 -3.42
N HIS A 400 -15.77 -5.06 -4.01
CA HIS A 400 -16.56 -6.04 -3.28
C HIS A 400 -15.72 -6.64 -2.14
N PRO A 401 -16.14 -6.56 -0.85
CA PRO A 401 -15.29 -6.92 0.28
C PRO A 401 -14.85 -8.39 0.27
N ALA A 402 -13.58 -8.66 0.51
CA ALA A 402 -13.04 -9.99 0.73
C ALA A 402 -13.13 -10.39 2.21
N SER A 403 -13.01 -9.43 3.12
CA SER A 403 -12.99 -9.64 4.57
C SER A 403 -14.29 -10.14 5.18
N VAL A 404 -15.36 -10.22 4.40
CA VAL A 404 -16.68 -10.75 4.83
C VAL A 404 -16.89 -12.21 4.43
N ASP A 405 -15.88 -12.86 3.84
CA ASP A 405 -15.87 -14.27 3.47
C ASP A 405 -15.01 -15.09 4.45
N SER A 406 -15.38 -16.35 4.65
CA SER A 406 -14.63 -17.28 5.50
C SER A 406 -14.84 -18.71 5.03
N ILE A 407 -13.75 -19.45 4.90
CA ILE A 407 -13.72 -20.87 4.49
C ILE A 407 -12.96 -21.66 5.56
N PRO A 408 -13.59 -22.63 6.24
CA PRO A 408 -12.92 -23.45 7.23
C PRO A 408 -11.73 -24.22 6.65
N SER A 409 -10.62 -24.26 7.39
CA SER A 409 -9.38 -24.94 7.01
C SER A 409 -8.78 -25.72 8.18
N SER A 410 -7.65 -26.44 7.97
CA SER A 410 -6.96 -27.23 8.98
C SER A 410 -7.88 -28.20 9.73
N ALA A 411 -8.73 -28.95 8.99
CA ALA A 411 -9.72 -29.87 9.55
C ALA A 411 -10.67 -29.21 10.57
N ASN A 412 -11.13 -28.00 10.28
CA ASN A 412 -11.97 -27.12 11.11
C ASN A 412 -11.30 -26.56 12.38
N GLN A 413 -10.00 -26.69 12.54
CA GLN A 413 -9.29 -25.99 13.61
C GLN A 413 -9.26 -24.47 13.35
N GLU A 414 -9.16 -24.10 12.07
CA GLU A 414 -9.19 -22.72 11.57
C GLU A 414 -10.54 -22.49 10.89
N ASP A 415 -11.61 -22.36 11.67
CA ASP A 415 -12.99 -22.31 11.23
C ASP A 415 -13.48 -20.90 10.87
N HIS A 416 -12.70 -19.87 11.21
CA HIS A 416 -12.92 -18.48 10.81
C HIS A 416 -11.61 -17.82 10.37
N VAL A 417 -11.58 -17.26 9.16
CA VAL A 417 -10.38 -16.70 8.52
C VAL A 417 -10.63 -15.28 8.01
N SER A 418 -9.57 -14.50 7.76
CA SER A 418 -9.71 -13.06 7.49
C SER A 418 -9.77 -12.67 6.02
N MET A 419 -9.23 -13.46 5.11
CA MET A 419 -8.99 -13.11 3.69
C MET A 419 -8.15 -11.82 3.51
N GLY A 420 -7.34 -11.44 4.50
CA GLY A 420 -6.67 -10.14 4.57
C GLY A 420 -5.70 -9.88 3.41
N THR A 421 -4.95 -10.88 2.96
CA THR A 421 -4.03 -10.75 1.83
C THR A 421 -4.77 -10.56 0.51
N ILE A 422 -5.95 -11.16 0.35
CA ILE A 422 -6.82 -10.92 -0.81
C ILE A 422 -7.32 -9.48 -0.78
N ALA A 423 -7.81 -9.00 0.37
CA ALA A 423 -8.25 -7.61 0.55
C ALA A 423 -7.12 -6.61 0.22
N ALA A 424 -5.90 -6.84 0.73
CA ALA A 424 -4.74 -5.98 0.49
C ALA A 424 -4.34 -5.92 -1.00
N ARG A 425 -4.33 -7.07 -1.69
CA ARG A 425 -4.04 -7.13 -3.13
C ARG A 425 -5.10 -6.41 -3.96
N LYS A 426 -6.38 -6.57 -3.62
CA LYS A 426 -7.49 -5.85 -4.26
C LYS A 426 -7.37 -4.33 -4.07
N ALA A 427 -7.09 -3.87 -2.85
CA ALA A 427 -6.88 -2.45 -2.56
C ALA A 427 -5.73 -1.87 -3.39
N MET A 428 -4.62 -2.59 -3.51
CA MET A 428 -3.49 -2.19 -4.36
C MET A 428 -3.88 -2.12 -5.84
N GLU A 429 -4.71 -3.02 -6.35
CA GLU A 429 -5.15 -2.99 -7.75
C GLU A 429 -6.12 -1.83 -8.01
N ILE A 430 -7.06 -1.58 -7.11
CA ILE A 430 -7.94 -0.40 -7.16
C ILE A 430 -7.11 0.89 -7.14
N PHE A 431 -6.07 0.94 -6.29
CA PHE A 431 -5.15 2.07 -6.26
C PHE A 431 -4.47 2.29 -7.62
N LYS A 432 -3.93 1.25 -8.25
CA LYS A 432 -3.28 1.36 -9.58
C LYS A 432 -4.24 1.88 -10.65
N ASN A 433 -5.46 1.36 -10.68
CA ASN A 433 -6.50 1.83 -11.57
C ASN A 433 -6.86 3.30 -11.32
N SER A 434 -7.04 3.67 -10.06
CA SER A 434 -7.40 5.04 -9.65
C SER A 434 -6.31 6.04 -10.00
N ARG A 435 -5.04 5.67 -9.82
CA ARG A 435 -3.90 6.49 -10.24
C ARG A 435 -3.90 6.77 -11.74
N LYS A 436 -4.20 5.76 -12.57
CA LYS A 436 -4.34 5.93 -14.02
C LYS A 436 -5.48 6.88 -14.37
N VAL A 437 -6.63 6.77 -13.71
CA VAL A 437 -7.78 7.64 -13.97
C VAL A 437 -7.46 9.10 -13.62
N VAL A 438 -6.84 9.35 -12.46
CA VAL A 438 -6.39 10.71 -12.07
C VAL A 438 -5.33 11.25 -13.05
N SER A 439 -4.43 10.39 -13.52
CA SER A 439 -3.41 10.77 -14.53
C SER A 439 -4.05 11.16 -15.88
N MET A 440 -5.12 10.48 -16.29
CA MET A 440 -5.90 10.83 -17.49
C MET A 440 -6.63 12.16 -17.32
N GLU A 441 -7.20 12.44 -16.14
CA GLU A 441 -7.81 13.73 -15.83
C GLU A 441 -6.78 14.88 -15.91
N LEU A 442 -5.61 14.72 -15.28
CA LEU A 442 -4.52 15.69 -15.34
C LEU A 442 -4.14 16.04 -16.78
N LEU A 443 -3.97 15.02 -17.61
CA LEU A 443 -3.61 15.17 -19.02
C LEU A 443 -4.70 15.91 -19.80
N ALA A 444 -5.96 15.55 -19.59
CA ALA A 444 -7.09 16.17 -20.26
C ALA A 444 -7.32 17.62 -19.78
N ALA A 445 -7.13 17.92 -18.50
CA ALA A 445 -7.24 19.26 -17.96
C ALA A 445 -6.20 20.20 -18.55
N CYS A 446 -4.95 19.75 -18.68
CA CYS A 446 -3.91 20.54 -19.37
C CYS A 446 -4.25 20.80 -20.84
N GLN A 447 -4.74 19.78 -21.57
CA GLN A 447 -5.20 19.97 -22.95
C GLN A 447 -6.35 20.96 -23.06
N ALA A 448 -7.29 20.90 -22.13
CA ALA A 448 -8.42 21.82 -22.08
C ALA A 448 -7.99 23.28 -21.79
N ILE A 449 -7.00 23.46 -20.93
CA ILE A 449 -6.40 24.77 -20.64
C ILE A 449 -5.75 25.37 -21.88
N ASP A 450 -4.99 24.57 -22.66
CA ASP A 450 -4.40 25.00 -23.93
C ASP A 450 -5.47 25.47 -24.92
N LEU A 451 -6.53 24.68 -25.08
CA LEU A 451 -7.61 24.97 -26.03
C LEU A 451 -8.48 26.15 -25.62
N ARG A 452 -8.54 26.45 -24.31
CA ARG A 452 -9.24 27.62 -23.81
C ARG A 452 -8.46 28.93 -24.03
N GLY A 453 -7.19 28.85 -24.35
CA GLY A 453 -6.28 29.98 -24.39
C GLY A 453 -5.82 30.34 -22.98
N LYS A 454 -4.75 29.72 -22.55
CA LYS A 454 -4.15 29.90 -21.23
C LYS A 454 -3.98 31.38 -20.89
N THR A 455 -4.54 31.80 -19.77
CA THR A 455 -4.33 33.11 -19.15
C THR A 455 -3.54 32.94 -17.84
N LEU A 456 -3.69 33.81 -16.85
CA LEU A 456 -3.01 33.66 -15.57
C LEU A 456 -3.66 32.52 -14.77
N MET A 457 -2.92 31.46 -14.56
CA MET A 457 -3.30 30.30 -13.75
C MET A 457 -3.01 30.54 -12.26
N GLY A 458 -3.51 29.67 -11.40
CA GLY A 458 -3.20 29.69 -9.97
C GLY A 458 -1.75 29.29 -9.69
N GLU A 459 -1.21 29.73 -8.54
CA GLU A 459 0.18 29.47 -8.15
C GLU A 459 0.54 27.96 -8.21
N GLY A 460 -0.34 27.09 -7.70
CA GLY A 460 -0.09 25.64 -7.69
C GLY A 460 -0.44 24.97 -9.01
N THR A 461 -1.52 25.39 -9.67
CA THR A 461 -1.95 24.80 -10.96
C THR A 461 -0.99 25.14 -12.11
N GLU A 462 -0.37 26.32 -12.10
CA GLU A 462 0.68 26.68 -13.08
C GLU A 462 1.87 25.72 -12.98
N ILE A 463 2.32 25.40 -11.78
CA ILE A 463 3.43 24.42 -11.56
C ILE A 463 3.03 23.04 -12.09
N ALA A 464 1.82 22.59 -11.76
CA ALA A 464 1.31 21.30 -12.23
C ALA A 464 1.26 21.23 -13.77
N TYR A 465 0.73 22.27 -14.39
CA TYR A 465 0.66 22.39 -15.84
C TYR A 465 2.07 22.35 -16.47
N GLN A 466 3.03 23.12 -15.94
CA GLN A 466 4.39 23.15 -16.45
C GLN A 466 5.06 21.77 -16.38
N ILE A 467 4.97 21.08 -15.22
CA ILE A 467 5.55 19.74 -15.05
C ILE A 467 5.00 18.76 -16.09
N LEU A 468 3.68 18.78 -16.31
CA LEU A 468 3.07 17.89 -17.30
C LEU A 468 3.48 18.26 -18.73
N ARG A 469 3.58 19.55 -19.04
CA ARG A 469 3.98 20.02 -20.38
C ARG A 469 5.46 19.86 -20.68
N GLU A 470 6.33 19.79 -19.68
CA GLU A 470 7.73 19.35 -19.84
C GLU A 470 7.82 17.93 -20.39
N GLU A 471 6.93 17.02 -19.96
CA GLU A 471 6.95 15.61 -20.33
C GLU A 471 6.04 15.27 -21.52
N ILE A 472 4.94 16.02 -21.69
CA ILE A 472 3.88 15.70 -22.65
C ILE A 472 3.45 16.96 -23.40
N ALA A 473 3.74 17.02 -24.70
CA ALA A 473 3.34 18.13 -25.56
C ALA A 473 1.81 18.21 -25.74
N GLN A 474 1.29 19.39 -26.05
CA GLN A 474 -0.09 19.58 -26.46
C GLN A 474 -0.49 18.63 -27.63
N LEU A 475 -1.71 18.13 -27.61
CA LEU A 475 -2.26 17.31 -28.68
C LEU A 475 -2.87 18.22 -29.77
N ASN A 476 -2.14 18.44 -30.85
CA ASN A 476 -2.63 19.18 -32.01
C ASN A 476 -3.25 18.26 -33.08
N GLU A 477 -2.71 17.07 -33.21
CA GLU A 477 -3.18 15.98 -34.07
C GLU A 477 -3.11 14.66 -33.30
N ASP A 478 -3.95 13.70 -33.66
CA ASP A 478 -4.00 12.39 -33.00
C ASP A 478 -2.62 11.70 -33.04
N ARG A 479 -2.25 11.14 -31.91
CA ARG A 479 -1.04 10.31 -31.73
C ARG A 479 -1.34 9.14 -30.79
N ILE A 480 -0.38 8.28 -30.56
CA ILE A 480 -0.55 7.08 -29.71
C ILE A 480 -0.71 7.49 -28.24
N MET A 481 -1.94 7.56 -27.76
CA MET A 481 -2.30 8.15 -26.46
C MET A 481 -1.83 7.35 -25.25
N TYR A 482 -1.66 6.01 -25.34
CA TYR A 482 -1.19 5.24 -24.19
C TYR A 482 0.22 5.67 -23.73
N LEU A 483 1.05 6.17 -24.65
CA LEU A 483 2.38 6.70 -24.30
C LEU A 483 2.27 7.94 -23.42
N ASP A 484 1.34 8.82 -23.73
CA ASP A 484 1.09 10.04 -22.94
C ASP A 484 0.46 9.71 -21.58
N ILE A 485 -0.49 8.76 -21.56
CA ILE A 485 -1.09 8.28 -20.31
C ILE A 485 -0.02 7.69 -19.38
N ASN A 486 0.88 6.86 -19.90
CA ASN A 486 1.96 6.27 -19.11
C ASN A 486 2.93 7.33 -18.57
N LYS A 487 3.28 8.36 -19.39
CA LYS A 487 4.11 9.48 -18.91
C LYS A 487 3.42 10.27 -17.81
N SER A 488 2.13 10.56 -17.96
CA SER A 488 1.35 11.24 -16.91
C SER A 488 1.29 10.39 -15.63
N GLU A 489 1.12 9.07 -15.76
CA GLU A 489 1.14 8.14 -14.62
C GLU A 489 2.52 8.14 -13.91
N GLU A 490 3.63 8.17 -14.66
CA GLU A 490 4.97 8.24 -14.07
C GLU A 490 5.21 9.58 -13.33
N VAL A 491 4.69 10.69 -13.83
CA VAL A 491 4.72 11.98 -13.11
C VAL A 491 3.99 11.87 -11.75
N VAL A 492 2.81 11.25 -11.72
CA VAL A 492 2.06 11.02 -10.48
C VAL A 492 2.81 10.07 -9.55
N LYS A 493 3.30 8.94 -10.08
CA LYS A 493 4.00 7.89 -9.31
C LYS A 493 5.31 8.38 -8.68
N SER A 494 6.01 9.28 -9.33
CA SER A 494 7.27 9.85 -8.82
C SER A 494 7.08 10.82 -7.65
N ASN A 495 5.87 11.21 -7.31
CA ASN A 495 5.50 12.29 -6.39
C ASN A 495 6.07 13.69 -6.76
N LYS A 496 6.81 13.82 -7.88
CA LYS A 496 7.42 15.07 -8.35
C LYS A 496 6.40 16.22 -8.39
N LEU A 497 5.16 15.91 -8.74
CA LEU A 497 4.07 16.87 -8.82
C LEU A 497 3.76 17.49 -7.45
N VAL A 498 3.46 16.65 -6.48
CA VAL A 498 3.13 17.07 -5.10
C VAL A 498 4.33 17.77 -4.47
N ASP A 499 5.52 17.16 -4.51
CA ASP A 499 6.73 17.71 -3.89
C ASP A 499 7.06 19.12 -4.40
N LYS A 500 6.97 19.35 -5.72
CA LYS A 500 7.25 20.67 -6.31
C LYS A 500 6.22 21.72 -5.92
N ILE A 501 4.95 21.37 -5.91
CA ILE A 501 3.87 22.26 -5.52
C ILE A 501 4.02 22.64 -4.04
N GLU A 502 4.24 21.66 -3.16
CA GLU A 502 4.41 21.90 -1.73
C GLU A 502 5.61 22.80 -1.39
N THR A 503 6.67 22.80 -2.20
CA THR A 503 7.79 23.72 -1.99
C THR A 503 7.41 25.20 -2.21
N VAL A 504 6.33 25.48 -2.94
CA VAL A 504 5.92 26.85 -3.29
C VAL A 504 4.72 27.31 -2.47
N ILE A 505 3.67 26.48 -2.36
CA ILE A 505 2.43 26.87 -1.70
C ILE A 505 2.27 26.30 -0.27
N GLY A 506 3.28 25.57 0.22
CA GLY A 506 3.23 24.84 1.50
C GLY A 506 2.59 23.46 1.38
N GLU A 507 2.73 22.65 2.43
CA GLU A 507 2.25 21.26 2.47
C GLU A 507 0.76 21.17 2.16
N LEU A 508 0.39 20.24 1.29
CA LEU A 508 -1.00 19.86 1.02
C LEU A 508 -1.45 18.84 2.07
N GLU A 509 -2.64 19.04 2.57
CA GLU A 509 -3.24 18.14 3.56
C GLU A 509 -3.84 16.88 2.91
#